data_6b704abd95dc86d3f34627dd53a4d6f2
#
_entry.id   6b704abd95dc86d3f34627dd53a4d6f2
#
_cell.length_a   1.000
_cell.length_b   1.000
_cell.length_c   1.000
_cell.angle_alpha   90.00
_cell.angle_beta   90.00
_cell.angle_gamma   90.00
#
_symmetry.space_group_name_H-M   'P 1'
#
loop_
_entity.id
_entity.type
_entity.pdbx_description
1 polymer ?
#
loop_
_entity_poly.entity_id
_entity_poly.type
_entity_poly.pdbx_seq_one_letter_code
_entity_poly.pdbx_strand_id
1 'polypeptide(L)'
;IMKTDIQIAQEATLQPIKEVAATIGIEEEDLELYGKYKAKISDELIARSHNNPDGKLILVTAINPTPAGEGKTTVTVGVGQAFAKLGKKAMIALREPSLGPCFGIKGGAAGGGYSQVVPMEDLNLHFTGDFHAITSANNLLAALLDNHIQQGNTLGIDPRQVVWKRCLDMNDRVLRNVVVGLGNKMDGMVREDHFVITVASEIMAILCLAEDMKDLKRRLGRIIVAYTFDGKPVTAEDLQAVGSMAALLKDALKPNLIQTLEHTPALVHGGPFANIAHGCNSVRATTTALKLADYVITEAGFGADLGAEKFFDIKCRKAGLHPDAVVLVATIRALKYNGGVPKDELSNENLEALKKGIVNLEKHIENLQKFGVPVVVTLNAFVSDTEAETAYVEQFCKEHDCEFALAKVWEKGGEGGIALANKILETLEKKESHFHTLYSDDLGLKEKIETVAKEIYGADGVTYSPAAERELKRITDLGMANFPVCMAKTQYSLSDDAKKLGRPTGFKINVREVYVSAGAGFVVAVNGSIMTLPGLPKKPAAYGIDVNDDGVITGLF
;
A
#
# COMPACT_ATOMS: atom_id res chain seq x y z
N ILE A 1 -14.54 17.60 -25.16
CA ILE A 1 -13.18 17.12 -24.83
C ILE A 1 -13.09 16.96 -23.32
N MET A 2 -12.76 15.74 -22.86
CA MET A 2 -12.62 15.47 -21.45
C MET A 2 -11.33 16.11 -20.90
N LYS A 3 -11.44 16.71 -19.71
CA LYS A 3 -10.28 17.26 -19.00
C LYS A 3 -9.45 16.13 -18.41
N THR A 4 -8.14 16.32 -18.35
CA THR A 4 -7.23 15.41 -17.66
C THR A 4 -7.37 15.55 -16.15
N ASP A 5 -6.88 14.56 -15.40
CA ASP A 5 -6.94 14.60 -13.93
C ASP A 5 -6.23 15.84 -13.38
N ILE A 6 -5.05 16.18 -13.92
CA ILE A 6 -4.32 17.38 -13.47
C ILE A 6 -5.06 18.67 -13.80
N GLN A 7 -5.74 18.74 -14.94
CA GLN A 7 -6.53 19.91 -15.30
C GLN A 7 -7.70 20.10 -14.34
N ILE A 8 -8.40 19.03 -14.01
CA ILE A 8 -9.51 19.06 -13.03
C ILE A 8 -8.98 19.51 -11.67
N ALA A 9 -7.84 18.97 -11.24
CA ALA A 9 -7.23 19.32 -9.96
C ALA A 9 -6.79 20.78 -9.90
N GLN A 10 -6.20 21.30 -10.99
CA GLN A 10 -5.71 22.68 -11.06
C GLN A 10 -6.85 23.71 -11.12
N GLU A 11 -7.98 23.35 -11.70
CA GLU A 11 -9.16 24.22 -11.78
C GLU A 11 -9.97 24.24 -10.48
N ALA A 12 -9.71 23.32 -9.56
CA ALA A 12 -10.46 23.22 -8.32
C ALA A 12 -10.15 24.39 -7.38
N THR A 13 -11.18 24.81 -6.63
CA THR A 13 -11.02 25.79 -5.57
C THR A 13 -10.84 25.05 -4.26
N LEU A 14 -9.63 25.12 -3.69
CA LEU A 14 -9.33 24.47 -2.42
C LEU A 14 -9.71 25.37 -1.25
N GLN A 15 -10.19 24.77 -0.18
CA GLN A 15 -10.38 25.46 1.08
C GLN A 15 -9.07 25.49 1.88
N PRO A 16 -8.80 26.54 2.66
CA PRO A 16 -7.66 26.51 3.58
C PRO A 16 -7.74 25.27 4.47
N ILE A 17 -6.62 24.60 4.67
CA ILE A 17 -6.61 23.31 5.39
C ILE A 17 -7.14 23.44 6.82
N LYS A 18 -6.96 24.59 7.46
CA LYS A 18 -7.52 24.83 8.80
C LYS A 18 -9.05 24.78 8.82
N GLU A 19 -9.70 25.18 7.73
CA GLU A 19 -11.17 25.10 7.60
C GLU A 19 -11.63 23.66 7.40
N VAL A 20 -10.89 22.89 6.59
CA VAL A 20 -11.14 21.46 6.40
C VAL A 20 -10.99 20.72 7.73
N ALA A 21 -9.94 21.02 8.48
CA ALA A 21 -9.68 20.44 9.80
C ALA A 21 -10.81 20.76 10.80
N ALA A 22 -11.34 21.97 10.76
CA ALA A 22 -12.43 22.39 11.65
C ALA A 22 -13.68 21.53 11.46
N THR A 23 -13.95 21.02 10.26
CA THR A 23 -15.12 20.18 9.99
C THR A 23 -15.10 18.86 10.76
N ILE A 24 -13.92 18.43 11.21
CA ILE A 24 -13.75 17.20 12.00
C ILE A 24 -13.25 17.47 13.42
N GLY A 25 -13.43 18.72 13.88
CA GLY A 25 -13.12 19.10 15.26
C GLY A 25 -11.65 19.31 15.56
N ILE A 26 -10.82 19.49 14.55
CA ILE A 26 -9.41 19.81 14.73
C ILE A 26 -9.22 21.32 14.74
N GLU A 27 -8.60 21.85 15.79
CA GLU A 27 -8.28 23.26 15.90
C GLU A 27 -6.95 23.59 15.23
N GLU A 28 -6.76 24.84 14.84
CA GLU A 28 -5.53 25.28 14.15
C GLU A 28 -4.27 24.97 14.96
N GLU A 29 -4.32 25.06 16.29
CA GLU A 29 -3.19 24.75 17.17
C GLU A 29 -2.77 23.26 17.14
N ASP A 30 -3.66 22.38 16.69
CA ASP A 30 -3.38 20.95 16.53
C ASP A 30 -2.75 20.62 15.17
N LEU A 31 -2.50 21.62 14.35
CA LEU A 31 -1.93 21.47 13.01
C LEU A 31 -0.53 22.07 12.94
N GLU A 32 0.35 21.38 12.19
CA GLU A 32 1.59 21.98 11.69
C GLU A 32 1.36 22.29 10.22
N LEU A 33 1.26 23.57 9.88
CA LEU A 33 0.92 24.01 8.53
C LEU A 33 2.11 23.88 7.57
N TYR A 34 1.87 23.26 6.43
CA TYR A 34 2.81 23.20 5.31
C TYR A 34 2.21 23.99 4.15
N GLY A 35 2.19 25.32 4.32
CA GLY A 35 1.47 26.22 3.44
C GLY A 35 -0.01 26.25 3.79
N LYS A 36 -0.83 26.69 2.81
CA LYS A 36 -2.26 26.96 3.04
C LYS A 36 -3.14 25.71 2.99
N TYR A 37 -2.70 24.70 2.23
CA TYR A 37 -3.56 23.57 1.84
C TYR A 37 -3.12 22.21 2.35
N LYS A 38 -2.00 22.14 3.08
CA LYS A 38 -1.47 20.91 3.66
C LYS A 38 -1.11 21.14 5.11
N ALA A 39 -1.27 20.13 5.93
CA ALA A 39 -0.85 20.21 7.32
C ALA A 39 -0.54 18.82 7.85
N LYS A 40 0.27 18.76 8.90
CA LYS A 40 0.46 17.55 9.71
C LYS A 40 -0.37 17.63 10.96
N ILE A 41 -0.84 16.49 11.43
CA ILE A 41 -1.59 16.33 12.67
C ILE A 41 -0.59 16.25 13.82
N SER A 42 -0.81 17.03 14.89
CA SER A 42 0.08 17.03 16.07
C SER A 42 0.00 15.74 16.87
N ASP A 43 1.10 15.38 17.52
CA ASP A 43 1.14 14.24 18.43
C ASP A 43 0.20 14.44 19.64
N GLU A 44 0.03 15.69 20.08
CA GLU A 44 -0.87 16.06 21.17
C GLU A 44 -2.32 15.73 20.84
N LEU A 45 -2.77 16.04 19.62
CA LEU A 45 -4.12 15.69 19.19
C LEU A 45 -4.31 14.17 19.15
N ILE A 46 -3.34 13.44 18.62
CA ILE A 46 -3.40 11.99 18.53
C ILE A 46 -3.52 11.38 19.94
N ALA A 47 -2.69 11.84 20.88
CA ALA A 47 -2.73 11.37 22.27
C ALA A 47 -4.06 11.72 22.95
N ARG A 48 -4.55 12.93 22.75
CA ARG A 48 -5.79 13.42 23.38
C ARG A 48 -7.03 12.69 22.86
N SER A 49 -7.04 12.32 21.58
CA SER A 49 -8.17 11.62 20.96
C SER A 49 -8.15 10.10 21.17
N HIS A 50 -7.09 9.57 21.75
CA HIS A 50 -6.88 8.11 21.87
C HIS A 50 -8.06 7.35 22.51
N ASN A 51 -8.72 7.95 23.48
CA ASN A 51 -9.84 7.31 24.20
C ASN A 51 -11.22 7.58 23.56
N ASN A 52 -11.28 8.31 22.45
CA ASN A 52 -12.54 8.50 21.74
C ASN A 52 -13.02 7.15 21.17
N PRO A 53 -14.35 6.95 21.04
CA PRO A 53 -14.85 5.74 20.40
C PRO A 53 -14.44 5.70 18.93
N ASP A 54 -14.20 4.51 18.41
CA ASP A 54 -13.87 4.30 17.01
C ASP A 54 -15.10 4.47 16.11
N GLY A 55 -14.91 5.13 14.97
CA GLY A 55 -15.86 5.08 13.88
C GLY A 55 -15.84 3.72 13.18
N LYS A 56 -16.64 3.56 12.15
CA LYS A 56 -16.68 2.36 11.32
C LYS A 56 -15.54 2.36 10.33
N LEU A 57 -14.84 1.24 10.19
CA LEU A 57 -13.70 1.06 9.29
C LEU A 57 -14.13 0.29 8.05
N ILE A 58 -13.99 0.91 6.89
CA ILE A 58 -14.35 0.34 5.59
C ILE A 58 -13.08 0.22 4.75
N LEU A 59 -12.74 -1.00 4.36
CA LEU A 59 -11.61 -1.27 3.48
C LEU A 59 -12.09 -1.31 2.02
N VAL A 60 -11.41 -0.59 1.15
CA VAL A 60 -11.60 -0.70 -0.31
C VAL A 60 -10.45 -1.52 -0.89
N THR A 61 -10.78 -2.57 -1.58
CA THR A 61 -9.84 -3.45 -2.28
C THR A 61 -10.36 -3.74 -3.68
N ALA A 62 -9.67 -4.60 -4.43
CA ALA A 62 -10.02 -4.85 -5.84
C ALA A 62 -9.71 -6.29 -6.23
N ILE A 63 -10.24 -6.70 -7.38
CA ILE A 63 -9.81 -7.92 -8.07
C ILE A 63 -8.42 -7.71 -8.68
N ASN A 64 -7.82 -8.74 -9.26
CA ASN A 64 -6.53 -8.59 -9.94
C ASN A 64 -6.64 -7.56 -11.08
N PRO A 65 -5.76 -6.54 -11.11
CA PRO A 65 -5.89 -5.43 -12.05
C PRO A 65 -5.39 -5.75 -13.44
N THR A 66 -5.80 -4.93 -14.40
CA THR A 66 -5.11 -4.81 -15.69
C THR A 66 -3.86 -3.94 -15.50
N PRO A 67 -2.92 -3.91 -16.46
CA PRO A 67 -1.76 -3.00 -16.39
C PRO A 67 -2.12 -1.51 -16.25
N ALA A 68 -3.31 -1.11 -16.70
CA ALA A 68 -3.78 0.27 -16.59
C ALA A 68 -4.35 0.62 -15.21
N GLY A 69 -4.57 -0.37 -14.35
CA GLY A 69 -5.24 -0.20 -13.06
C GLY A 69 -6.77 -0.13 -13.18
N GLU A 70 -7.46 -0.19 -12.04
CA GLU A 70 -8.93 -0.28 -12.02
C GLU A 70 -9.61 0.87 -11.27
N GLY A 71 -8.87 1.90 -10.91
CA GLY A 71 -9.45 3.08 -10.26
C GLY A 71 -9.88 2.86 -8.82
N LYS A 72 -9.21 1.99 -8.09
CA LYS A 72 -9.50 1.71 -6.69
C LYS A 72 -9.43 2.96 -5.82
N THR A 73 -8.40 3.79 -5.97
CA THR A 73 -8.26 5.04 -5.23
C THR A 73 -9.37 6.03 -5.60
N THR A 74 -9.74 6.10 -6.88
CA THR A 74 -10.86 6.91 -7.35
C THR A 74 -12.15 6.51 -6.63
N VAL A 75 -12.41 5.21 -6.51
CA VAL A 75 -13.60 4.70 -5.79
C VAL A 75 -13.50 5.04 -4.30
N THR A 76 -12.35 4.87 -3.69
CA THR A 76 -12.14 5.19 -2.27
C THR A 76 -12.47 6.65 -1.99
N VAL A 77 -11.93 7.57 -2.79
CA VAL A 77 -12.19 9.01 -2.66
C VAL A 77 -13.66 9.33 -2.93
N GLY A 78 -14.21 8.76 -3.99
CA GLY A 78 -15.61 8.98 -4.36
C GLY A 78 -16.60 8.52 -3.30
N VAL A 79 -16.33 7.41 -2.64
CA VAL A 79 -17.14 6.90 -1.51
C VAL A 79 -17.07 7.86 -0.33
N GLY A 80 -15.88 8.36 0.00
CA GLY A 80 -15.73 9.35 1.07
C GLY A 80 -16.53 10.63 0.79
N GLN A 81 -16.45 11.13 -0.44
CA GLN A 81 -17.25 12.28 -0.88
C GLN A 81 -18.76 11.99 -0.81
N ALA A 82 -19.17 10.78 -1.21
CA ALA A 82 -20.57 10.37 -1.16
C ALA A 82 -21.11 10.31 0.28
N PHE A 83 -20.32 9.78 1.20
CA PHE A 83 -20.69 9.76 2.63
C PHE A 83 -20.91 11.18 3.15
N ALA A 84 -20.03 12.12 2.79
CA ALA A 84 -20.17 13.53 3.17
C ALA A 84 -21.46 14.14 2.60
N LYS A 85 -21.79 13.83 1.34
CA LYS A 85 -23.06 14.29 0.72
C LYS A 85 -24.30 13.73 1.43
N LEU A 86 -24.18 12.57 2.03
CA LEU A 86 -25.26 11.95 2.83
C LEU A 86 -25.29 12.47 4.27
N GLY A 87 -24.51 13.50 4.58
CA GLY A 87 -24.46 14.10 5.91
C GLY A 87 -23.68 13.30 6.93
N LYS A 88 -22.86 12.35 6.51
CA LYS A 88 -22.03 11.53 7.39
C LYS A 88 -20.69 12.19 7.65
N LYS A 89 -20.18 12.04 8.88
CA LYS A 89 -18.86 12.51 9.26
C LYS A 89 -17.85 11.45 8.85
N ALA A 90 -17.23 11.62 7.69
CA ALA A 90 -16.33 10.66 7.07
C ALA A 90 -14.94 11.23 6.87
N MET A 91 -13.94 10.37 6.95
CA MET A 91 -12.56 10.66 6.59
C MET A 91 -12.03 9.55 5.69
N ILE A 92 -11.06 9.91 4.88
CA ILE A 92 -10.36 8.98 3.99
C ILE A 92 -8.93 8.83 4.49
N ALA A 93 -8.38 7.61 4.45
CA ALA A 93 -6.98 7.34 4.77
C ALA A 93 -6.31 6.66 3.58
N LEU A 94 -5.24 7.26 3.06
CA LEU A 94 -4.59 6.83 1.83
C LEU A 94 -3.07 6.71 2.02
N ARG A 95 -2.44 6.00 1.08
CA ARG A 95 -0.99 5.99 0.94
C ARG A 95 -0.53 7.22 0.17
N GLU A 96 0.69 7.67 0.46
CA GLU A 96 1.38 8.70 -0.30
C GLU A 96 2.03 8.06 -1.55
N PRO A 97 1.90 8.67 -2.74
CA PRO A 97 2.51 8.11 -3.95
C PRO A 97 4.03 8.25 -3.98
N SER A 98 4.69 7.27 -4.60
CA SER A 98 6.13 7.26 -4.85
C SER A 98 6.45 8.02 -6.14
N LEU A 99 7.62 8.66 -6.20
CA LEU A 99 8.10 9.33 -7.41
C LEU A 99 8.35 8.35 -8.57
N GLY A 100 8.78 7.13 -8.25
CA GLY A 100 9.12 6.14 -9.28
C GLY A 100 7.99 5.90 -10.27
N PRO A 101 6.80 5.48 -9.84
CA PRO A 101 5.66 5.31 -10.74
C PRO A 101 5.22 6.59 -11.45
N CYS A 102 5.29 7.75 -10.78
CA CYS A 102 4.93 9.03 -11.39
C CYS A 102 5.76 9.35 -12.63
N PHE A 103 7.04 9.06 -12.58
CA PHE A 103 7.99 9.33 -13.68
C PHE A 103 8.22 8.11 -14.56
N GLY A 104 7.77 6.95 -14.15
CA GLY A 104 7.93 5.69 -14.89
C GLY A 104 6.67 5.31 -15.66
N ILE A 105 5.76 4.63 -14.99
CA ILE A 105 4.49 4.21 -15.57
C ILE A 105 3.42 5.18 -15.06
N LYS A 106 2.71 5.79 -15.97
CA LYS A 106 1.64 6.73 -15.63
C LYS A 106 0.64 6.08 -14.67
N GLY A 107 0.51 6.65 -13.49
CA GLY A 107 -0.43 6.17 -12.49
C GLY A 107 -0.19 6.88 -11.17
N GLY A 108 -1.14 7.69 -10.73
CA GLY A 108 -1.08 8.40 -9.47
C GLY A 108 -1.90 7.72 -8.40
N ALA A 109 -1.59 8.01 -7.14
CA ALA A 109 -2.35 7.55 -6.00
C ALA A 109 -3.29 8.63 -5.45
N ALA A 110 -3.57 9.68 -6.24
CA ALA A 110 -4.43 10.79 -5.85
C ALA A 110 -5.91 10.58 -6.21
N GLY A 111 -6.25 9.50 -6.90
CA GLY A 111 -7.56 9.28 -7.49
C GLY A 111 -7.61 9.82 -8.91
N GLY A 112 -8.79 10.02 -9.46
CA GLY A 112 -8.96 10.51 -10.82
C GLY A 112 -10.31 11.20 -11.04
N GLY A 113 -10.39 11.95 -12.14
CA GLY A 113 -11.59 12.67 -12.49
C GLY A 113 -12.05 13.61 -11.37
N TYR A 114 -13.31 13.52 -11.02
CA TYR A 114 -13.92 14.33 -9.96
C TYR A 114 -13.85 13.68 -8.57
N SER A 115 -13.06 12.63 -8.43
CA SER A 115 -12.79 11.94 -7.17
C SER A 115 -11.28 11.88 -6.91
N GLN A 116 -10.70 13.01 -6.55
CA GLN A 116 -9.28 13.19 -6.28
C GLN A 116 -9.05 13.82 -4.92
N VAL A 117 -7.89 13.56 -4.35
CA VAL A 117 -7.34 14.33 -3.23
C VAL A 117 -6.40 15.40 -3.78
N VAL A 118 -6.47 16.57 -3.18
CA VAL A 118 -5.72 17.75 -3.64
C VAL A 118 -5.02 18.44 -2.45
N PRO A 119 -3.90 19.10 -2.67
CA PRO A 119 -3.25 19.46 -3.95
C PRO A 119 -2.54 18.26 -4.59
N MET A 120 -2.92 17.92 -5.81
CA MET A 120 -2.48 16.71 -6.51
C MET A 120 -1.00 16.77 -6.89
N GLU A 121 -0.52 17.92 -7.34
CA GLU A 121 0.88 18.11 -7.76
C GLU A 121 1.82 17.91 -6.58
N ASP A 122 1.53 18.54 -5.44
CA ASP A 122 2.32 18.42 -4.23
C ASP A 122 2.37 16.97 -3.76
N LEU A 123 1.21 16.31 -3.76
CA LEU A 123 1.09 14.93 -3.34
C LEU A 123 1.97 13.99 -4.17
N ASN A 124 1.98 14.17 -5.49
CA ASN A 124 2.71 13.30 -6.41
C ASN A 124 4.21 13.63 -6.54
N LEU A 125 4.63 14.81 -6.15
CA LEU A 125 6.03 15.25 -6.27
C LEU A 125 6.70 15.31 -4.88
N HIS A 126 6.71 16.47 -4.26
CA HIS A 126 7.28 16.70 -2.95
C HIS A 126 6.16 17.14 -2.01
N PHE A 127 5.67 16.21 -1.22
CA PHE A 127 4.49 16.48 -0.39
C PHE A 127 4.86 17.27 0.87
N THR A 128 5.34 16.58 1.90
CA THR A 128 5.77 17.18 3.18
C THR A 128 7.14 16.68 3.63
N GLY A 129 7.83 15.94 2.77
CA GLY A 129 9.18 15.48 3.02
C GLY A 129 9.31 14.10 3.65
N ASP A 130 8.22 13.37 3.84
CA ASP A 130 8.25 12.07 4.53
C ASP A 130 9.14 11.05 3.81
N PHE A 131 9.05 10.97 2.49
CA PHE A 131 9.86 10.02 1.71
C PHE A 131 11.33 10.41 1.71
N HIS A 132 11.65 11.69 1.71
CA HIS A 132 13.02 12.18 1.91
C HIS A 132 13.57 11.78 3.27
N ALA A 133 12.77 11.91 4.31
CA ALA A 133 13.14 11.51 5.66
C ALA A 133 13.42 10.00 5.74
N ILE A 134 12.58 9.20 5.13
CA ILE A 134 12.74 7.73 5.08
C ILE A 134 14.01 7.37 4.33
N THR A 135 14.22 7.96 3.15
CA THR A 135 15.43 7.74 2.34
C THR A 135 16.68 8.11 3.14
N SER A 136 16.66 9.27 3.80
CA SER A 136 17.79 9.75 4.62
C SER A 136 18.08 8.83 5.79
N ALA A 137 17.07 8.39 6.52
CA ALA A 137 17.24 7.48 7.65
C ALA A 137 17.78 6.11 7.20
N ASN A 138 17.24 5.60 6.09
CA ASN A 138 17.69 4.33 5.52
C ASN A 138 19.17 4.39 5.14
N ASN A 139 19.57 5.45 4.46
CA ASN A 139 20.93 5.60 3.96
C ASN A 139 21.92 6.02 5.06
N LEU A 140 21.45 6.70 6.11
CA LEU A 140 22.26 6.92 7.30
C LEU A 140 22.64 5.59 7.95
N LEU A 141 21.69 4.69 8.09
CA LEU A 141 21.95 3.35 8.65
C LEU A 141 22.97 2.60 7.79
N ALA A 142 22.84 2.65 6.46
CA ALA A 142 23.81 2.05 5.55
C ALA A 142 25.20 2.67 5.68
N ALA A 143 25.28 3.98 5.81
CA ALA A 143 26.55 4.70 5.99
C ALA A 143 27.21 4.34 7.32
N LEU A 144 26.43 4.25 8.40
CA LEU A 144 26.95 3.86 9.72
C LEU A 144 27.49 2.43 9.72
N LEU A 145 26.81 1.52 9.00
CA LEU A 145 27.25 0.14 8.85
C LEU A 145 28.60 0.06 8.14
N ASP A 146 28.73 0.68 6.98
CA ASP A 146 29.97 0.66 6.22
C ASP A 146 31.09 1.43 6.95
N ASN A 147 30.75 2.50 7.65
CA ASN A 147 31.71 3.22 8.49
C ASN A 147 32.22 2.34 9.64
N HIS A 148 31.33 1.56 10.26
CA HIS A 148 31.73 0.64 11.32
C HIS A 148 32.76 -0.39 10.82
N ILE A 149 32.51 -0.96 9.64
CA ILE A 149 33.45 -1.90 9.00
C ILE A 149 34.80 -1.22 8.72
N GLN A 150 34.78 0.03 8.21
CA GLN A 150 35.97 0.80 7.89
C GLN A 150 36.80 1.16 9.14
N GLN A 151 36.11 1.49 10.24
CA GLN A 151 36.74 2.04 11.45
C GLN A 151 37.06 0.97 12.50
N GLY A 152 37.42 -0.23 12.07
CA GLY A 152 37.92 -1.28 12.95
C GLY A 152 36.98 -2.48 13.12
N ASN A 153 35.72 -2.36 12.72
CA ASN A 153 34.77 -3.49 12.72
C ASN A 153 34.75 -4.30 14.04
N THR A 154 34.61 -3.60 15.17
CA THR A 154 34.65 -4.23 16.49
C THR A 154 33.52 -5.23 16.70
N LEU A 155 32.38 -5.07 16.02
CA LEU A 155 31.27 -6.03 16.09
C LEU A 155 31.54 -7.30 15.31
N GLY A 156 32.58 -7.33 14.47
CA GLY A 156 32.91 -8.51 13.67
C GLY A 156 31.92 -8.79 12.54
N ILE A 157 31.43 -7.74 11.89
CA ILE A 157 30.51 -7.88 10.74
C ILE A 157 31.24 -8.55 9.58
N ASP A 158 30.64 -9.60 9.01
CA ASP A 158 31.10 -10.20 7.77
C ASP A 158 30.60 -9.36 6.59
N PRO A 159 31.50 -8.70 5.83
CA PRO A 159 31.07 -7.85 4.70
C PRO A 159 30.28 -8.59 3.64
N ARG A 160 30.35 -9.93 3.60
CA ARG A 160 29.59 -10.77 2.66
C ARG A 160 28.21 -11.14 3.19
N GLN A 161 27.89 -10.76 4.44
CA GLN A 161 26.60 -11.04 5.08
C GLN A 161 25.87 -9.75 5.47
N VAL A 162 26.13 -8.67 4.76
CA VAL A 162 25.35 -7.43 4.90
C VAL A 162 24.01 -7.61 4.19
N VAL A 163 22.92 -7.42 4.91
CA VAL A 163 21.56 -7.57 4.37
C VAL A 163 20.85 -6.23 4.19
N TRP A 164 21.34 -5.16 4.85
CA TRP A 164 20.76 -3.83 4.72
C TRP A 164 21.13 -3.22 3.37
N LYS A 165 20.13 -2.63 2.70
CA LYS A 165 20.28 -2.05 1.36
C LYS A 165 20.11 -0.54 1.42
N ARG A 166 20.70 0.17 0.46
CA ARG A 166 20.45 1.59 0.26
C ARG A 166 19.14 1.76 -0.49
N CYS A 167 18.61 2.96 -0.53
CA CYS A 167 17.36 3.22 -1.25
C CYS A 167 17.35 4.59 -1.92
N LEU A 168 16.47 4.72 -2.92
CA LEU A 168 16.09 5.99 -3.51
C LEU A 168 14.66 5.87 -4.01
N ASP A 169 13.95 7.01 -4.13
CA ASP A 169 12.56 6.99 -4.56
C ASP A 169 12.44 7.24 -6.06
N MET A 170 13.08 6.39 -6.86
CA MET A 170 13.09 6.49 -8.32
C MET A 170 13.30 5.11 -8.94
N ASN A 171 12.73 4.90 -10.13
CA ASN A 171 12.97 3.68 -10.90
C ASN A 171 14.34 3.77 -11.58
N ASP A 172 15.29 2.97 -11.12
CA ASP A 172 16.67 2.99 -11.65
C ASP A 172 17.29 1.60 -11.57
N ARG A 173 17.15 0.83 -12.65
CA ARG A 173 17.59 -0.57 -12.68
C ARG A 173 19.09 -0.78 -12.52
N VAL A 174 19.92 0.22 -12.87
CA VAL A 174 21.37 0.05 -12.78
C VAL A 174 21.87 0.01 -11.34
N LEU A 175 21.06 0.46 -10.38
CA LEU A 175 21.39 0.45 -8.97
C LEU A 175 20.99 -0.84 -8.23
N ARG A 176 20.37 -1.79 -8.94
CA ARG A 176 19.96 -3.06 -8.31
C ARG A 176 21.13 -3.82 -7.71
N ASN A 177 22.25 -3.82 -8.41
CA ASN A 177 23.48 -4.49 -7.98
C ASN A 177 24.64 -3.56 -8.30
N VAL A 178 25.37 -3.12 -7.28
CA VAL A 178 26.48 -2.17 -7.42
C VAL A 178 27.68 -2.65 -6.61
N VAL A 179 28.83 -2.10 -6.91
CA VAL A 179 30.03 -2.28 -6.09
C VAL A 179 30.30 -0.95 -5.38
N VAL A 180 30.40 -0.98 -4.06
CA VAL A 180 30.70 0.20 -3.25
C VAL A 180 32.10 0.11 -2.65
N GLY A 181 32.64 1.26 -2.23
CA GLY A 181 33.94 1.33 -1.58
C GLY A 181 35.12 1.27 -2.54
N LEU A 182 34.90 1.46 -3.84
CA LEU A 182 35.98 1.52 -4.83
C LEU A 182 36.87 2.75 -4.60
N GLY A 183 38.11 2.61 -4.93
CA GLY A 183 39.11 3.64 -4.75
C GLY A 183 40.28 3.12 -3.95
N ASN A 184 40.74 3.89 -2.97
CA ASN A 184 41.84 3.49 -2.13
C ASN A 184 41.35 3.08 -0.73
N LYS A 185 42.29 2.73 0.14
CA LYS A 185 42.02 2.28 1.51
C LYS A 185 41.12 3.23 2.31
N MET A 186 41.11 4.52 1.99
CA MET A 186 40.32 5.53 2.70
C MET A 186 38.85 5.58 2.23
N ASP A 187 38.55 4.92 1.11
CA ASP A 187 37.21 4.96 0.51
C ASP A 187 36.28 3.85 1.00
N GLY A 188 36.75 2.99 1.91
CA GLY A 188 35.94 1.96 2.53
C GLY A 188 36.35 0.54 2.13
N MET A 189 35.57 -0.42 2.56
CA MET A 189 35.73 -1.83 2.21
C MET A 189 34.95 -2.08 0.91
N VAL A 190 35.61 -2.65 -0.10
CA VAL A 190 34.96 -3.00 -1.37
C VAL A 190 34.01 -4.18 -1.13
N ARG A 191 32.76 -3.99 -1.48
CA ARG A 191 31.76 -5.05 -1.41
C ARG A 191 30.62 -4.82 -2.40
N GLU A 192 29.85 -5.86 -2.67
CA GLU A 192 28.59 -5.74 -3.41
C GLU A 192 27.52 -5.08 -2.52
N ASP A 193 26.74 -4.20 -3.10
CA ASP A 193 25.61 -3.56 -2.44
C ASP A 193 24.42 -3.51 -3.40
N HIS A 194 23.27 -3.12 -2.87
CA HIS A 194 22.02 -3.13 -3.61
C HIS A 194 21.20 -1.91 -3.19
N PHE A 195 20.42 -1.40 -4.14
CA PHE A 195 19.40 -0.37 -3.85
C PHE A 195 18.01 -0.96 -4.01
N VAL A 196 17.09 -0.50 -3.17
CA VAL A 196 15.66 -0.73 -3.32
C VAL A 196 14.97 0.62 -3.52
N ILE A 197 13.76 0.61 -4.06
CA ILE A 197 12.96 1.85 -4.08
C ILE A 197 12.54 2.18 -2.64
N THR A 198 12.46 3.47 -2.30
CA THR A 198 12.18 3.91 -0.92
C THR A 198 10.94 3.24 -0.31
N VAL A 199 9.89 3.01 -1.11
CA VAL A 199 8.66 2.35 -0.66
C VAL A 199 8.84 0.86 -0.34
N ALA A 200 9.97 0.26 -0.70
CA ALA A 200 10.35 -1.10 -0.32
C ALA A 200 11.26 -1.16 0.91
N SER A 201 11.72 0.00 1.39
CA SER A 201 12.55 0.08 2.60
C SER A 201 11.80 -0.42 3.84
N GLU A 202 12.50 -1.16 4.69
CA GLU A 202 11.93 -1.56 5.99
C GLU A 202 11.56 -0.33 6.84
N ILE A 203 12.26 0.79 6.69
CA ILE A 203 11.93 2.04 7.39
C ILE A 203 10.53 2.53 7.01
N MET A 204 10.14 2.40 5.74
CA MET A 204 8.79 2.72 5.30
C MET A 204 7.76 1.85 6.03
N ALA A 205 7.98 0.55 6.09
CA ALA A 205 7.10 -0.38 6.80
C ALA A 205 7.03 -0.07 8.30
N ILE A 206 8.16 0.22 8.91
CA ILE A 206 8.24 0.59 10.33
C ILE A 206 7.44 1.86 10.62
N LEU A 207 7.63 2.90 9.80
CA LEU A 207 6.87 4.14 9.94
C LEU A 207 5.36 3.89 9.88
N CYS A 208 4.94 3.03 8.96
CA CYS A 208 3.53 2.70 8.79
C CYS A 208 2.94 1.85 9.91
N LEU A 209 3.76 1.10 10.64
CA LEU A 209 3.30 0.24 11.73
C LEU A 209 3.51 0.85 13.12
N ALA A 210 4.34 1.87 13.24
CA ALA A 210 4.63 2.52 14.52
C ALA A 210 3.42 3.27 15.08
N GLU A 211 3.20 3.13 16.38
CA GLU A 211 2.10 3.80 17.09
C GLU A 211 2.49 5.19 17.58
N ASP A 212 3.75 5.36 17.98
CA ASP A 212 4.29 6.61 18.53
C ASP A 212 5.82 6.64 18.40
N MET A 213 6.47 7.69 18.88
CA MET A 213 7.92 7.83 18.82
C MET A 213 8.64 6.73 19.61
N LYS A 214 8.12 6.34 20.75
CA LYS A 214 8.72 5.27 21.57
C LYS A 214 8.69 3.95 20.83
N ASP A 215 7.57 3.63 20.20
CA ASP A 215 7.42 2.42 19.38
C ASP A 215 8.29 2.48 18.13
N LEU A 216 8.38 3.65 17.48
CA LEU A 216 9.28 3.86 16.34
C LEU A 216 10.73 3.51 16.71
N LYS A 217 11.22 4.06 17.81
CA LYS A 217 12.61 3.82 18.27
C LYS A 217 12.85 2.35 18.59
N ARG A 218 11.89 1.70 19.25
CA ARG A 218 11.96 0.27 19.56
C ARG A 218 12.05 -0.57 18.28
N ARG A 219 11.22 -0.27 17.28
CA ARG A 219 11.23 -0.97 15.99
C ARG A 219 12.51 -0.74 15.21
N LEU A 220 12.98 0.51 15.15
CA LEU A 220 14.22 0.85 14.47
C LEU A 220 15.41 0.08 15.08
N GLY A 221 15.44 -0.04 16.41
CA GLY A 221 16.52 -0.75 17.12
C GLY A 221 16.61 -2.24 16.78
N ARG A 222 15.49 -2.87 16.41
CA ARG A 222 15.44 -4.29 16.08
C ARG A 222 15.83 -4.62 14.64
N ILE A 223 16.00 -3.62 13.78
CA ILE A 223 16.41 -3.86 12.39
C ILE A 223 17.69 -4.68 12.36
N ILE A 224 17.69 -5.79 11.64
CA ILE A 224 18.89 -6.59 11.41
C ILE A 224 19.55 -6.06 10.13
N VAL A 225 20.81 -5.62 10.25
CA VAL A 225 21.54 -5.01 9.11
C VAL A 225 22.56 -5.94 8.50
N ALA A 226 23.09 -6.88 9.28
CA ALA A 226 24.15 -7.79 8.86
C ALA A 226 24.26 -8.95 9.85
N TYR A 227 25.15 -9.90 9.53
CA TYR A 227 25.54 -10.97 10.45
C TYR A 227 27.06 -10.94 10.64
N THR A 228 27.50 -11.37 11.81
CA THR A 228 28.92 -11.47 12.14
C THR A 228 29.55 -12.69 11.45
N PHE A 229 30.89 -12.78 11.50
CA PHE A 229 31.61 -13.95 10.97
C PHE A 229 31.15 -15.27 11.59
N ASP A 230 30.68 -15.24 12.84
CA ASP A 230 30.13 -16.42 13.54
C ASP A 230 28.60 -16.52 13.46
N GLY A 231 27.98 -15.72 12.58
CA GLY A 231 26.56 -15.87 12.26
C GLY A 231 25.57 -15.17 13.19
N LYS A 232 26.03 -14.30 14.08
CA LYS A 232 25.15 -13.54 14.98
C LYS A 232 24.57 -12.31 14.28
N PRO A 233 23.28 -11.96 14.52
CA PRO A 233 22.71 -10.75 13.93
C PRO A 233 23.31 -9.49 14.52
N VAL A 234 23.50 -8.49 13.67
CA VAL A 234 23.88 -7.12 14.06
C VAL A 234 22.69 -6.22 13.77
N THR A 235 22.31 -5.43 14.75
CA THR A 235 21.12 -4.57 14.66
C THR A 235 21.48 -3.10 14.52
N ALA A 236 20.49 -2.29 14.17
CA ALA A 236 20.63 -0.83 14.14
C ALA A 236 20.98 -0.28 15.54
N GLU A 237 20.46 -0.92 16.60
CA GLU A 237 20.81 -0.56 17.97
C GLU A 237 22.30 -0.81 18.25
N ASP A 238 22.84 -1.93 17.79
CA ASP A 238 24.26 -2.24 17.92
C ASP A 238 25.15 -1.18 17.26
N LEU A 239 24.68 -0.60 16.16
CA LEU A 239 25.37 0.48 15.44
C LEU A 239 25.10 1.87 16.05
N GLN A 240 24.31 1.95 17.12
CA GLN A 240 23.95 3.20 17.78
C GLN A 240 23.25 4.20 16.83
N ALA A 241 22.47 3.68 15.89
CA ALA A 241 21.84 4.48 14.82
C ALA A 241 20.45 5.02 15.20
N VAL A 242 19.80 4.44 16.22
CA VAL A 242 18.37 4.64 16.50
C VAL A 242 18.01 6.12 16.74
N GLY A 243 18.79 6.81 17.58
CA GLY A 243 18.51 8.21 17.91
C GLY A 243 18.56 9.14 16.71
N SER A 244 19.60 8.99 15.87
CA SER A 244 19.77 9.80 14.67
C SER A 244 18.68 9.50 13.63
N MET A 245 18.36 8.23 13.43
CA MET A 245 17.28 7.84 12.54
C MET A 245 15.93 8.39 12.99
N ALA A 246 15.64 8.30 14.28
CA ALA A 246 14.40 8.82 14.86
C ALA A 246 14.32 10.34 14.72
N ALA A 247 15.44 11.05 14.88
CA ALA A 247 15.50 12.49 14.68
C ALA A 247 15.15 12.88 13.24
N LEU A 248 15.67 12.15 12.26
CA LEU A 248 15.31 12.34 10.84
C LEU A 248 13.84 12.07 10.56
N LEU A 249 13.24 11.12 11.27
CA LEU A 249 11.86 10.67 11.06
C LEU A 249 10.83 11.40 11.93
N LYS A 250 11.25 12.32 12.77
CA LYS A 250 10.37 12.97 13.76
C LYS A 250 9.08 13.53 13.12
N ASP A 251 9.23 14.36 12.11
CA ASP A 251 8.07 14.98 11.44
C ASP A 251 7.35 14.01 10.50
N ALA A 252 8.10 13.09 9.89
CA ALA A 252 7.53 12.06 9.01
C ALA A 252 6.56 11.12 9.75
N LEU A 253 6.70 10.98 11.06
CA LEU A 253 5.82 10.13 11.87
C LEU A 253 4.40 10.72 12.02
N LYS A 254 4.21 12.00 11.77
CA LYS A 254 2.92 12.66 11.87
C LYS A 254 2.13 12.52 10.56
N PRO A 255 0.86 12.09 10.63
CA PRO A 255 0.03 11.97 9.43
C PRO A 255 -0.20 13.33 8.76
N ASN A 256 -0.35 13.31 7.44
CA ASN A 256 -0.62 14.49 6.63
C ASN A 256 -2.11 14.63 6.38
N LEU A 257 -2.64 15.84 6.55
CA LEU A 257 -4.04 16.18 6.27
C LEU A 257 -4.13 17.00 4.98
N ILE A 258 -4.97 16.53 4.07
CA ILE A 258 -5.38 17.25 2.86
C ILE A 258 -6.89 17.08 2.66
N GLN A 259 -7.39 17.44 1.50
CA GLN A 259 -8.82 17.42 1.19
C GLN A 259 -9.09 16.76 -0.16
N THR A 260 -10.32 16.30 -0.36
CA THR A 260 -10.79 15.90 -1.69
C THR A 260 -11.27 17.14 -2.45
N LEU A 261 -11.57 16.97 -3.73
CA LEU A 261 -12.18 18.04 -4.55
C LEU A 261 -13.46 18.60 -3.92
N GLU A 262 -14.20 17.79 -3.18
CA GLU A 262 -15.44 18.21 -2.49
C GLU A 262 -15.19 18.54 -1.01
N HIS A 263 -13.92 18.71 -0.63
CA HIS A 263 -13.46 19.15 0.70
C HIS A 263 -13.63 18.14 1.84
N THR A 264 -13.80 16.86 1.52
CA THR A 264 -13.78 15.79 2.52
C THR A 264 -12.35 15.63 3.04
N PRO A 265 -12.15 15.56 4.37
CA PRO A 265 -10.80 15.42 4.92
C PRO A 265 -10.18 14.07 4.56
N ALA A 266 -8.89 14.08 4.23
CA ALA A 266 -8.12 12.89 3.94
C ALA A 266 -6.79 12.92 4.68
N LEU A 267 -6.46 11.83 5.37
CA LEU A 267 -5.13 11.61 5.93
C LEU A 267 -4.32 10.78 4.95
N VAL A 268 -3.15 11.28 4.58
CA VAL A 268 -2.24 10.61 3.65
C VAL A 268 -0.92 10.38 4.38
N HIS A 269 -0.51 9.12 4.54
CA HIS A 269 0.66 8.84 5.36
C HIS A 269 1.26 7.48 5.05
N GLY A 270 2.52 7.46 4.63
CA GLY A 270 3.25 6.28 4.23
C GLY A 270 2.78 5.71 2.90
N GLY A 271 3.60 4.89 2.27
CA GLY A 271 3.30 4.39 0.94
C GLY A 271 3.96 3.07 0.56
N PRO A 272 4.00 2.03 1.45
CA PRO A 272 4.62 0.77 1.07
C PRO A 272 3.83 0.10 -0.06
N PHE A 273 4.54 -0.52 -1.01
CA PHE A 273 3.89 -1.23 -2.12
C PHE A 273 3.36 -2.59 -1.65
N ALA A 274 2.17 -2.97 -2.12
CA ALA A 274 1.52 -4.23 -1.71
C ALA A 274 2.09 -5.48 -2.38
N ASN A 275 2.82 -5.34 -3.48
CA ASN A 275 3.44 -6.48 -4.17
C ASN A 275 4.86 -6.80 -3.68
N ILE A 276 5.45 -5.95 -2.85
CA ILE A 276 6.80 -6.12 -2.29
C ILE A 276 6.89 -5.82 -0.79
N ALA A 277 5.86 -5.21 -0.21
CA ALA A 277 5.75 -4.90 1.21
C ALA A 277 4.29 -5.09 1.64
N HIS A 278 3.86 -4.51 2.76
CA HIS A 278 2.51 -4.77 3.27
C HIS A 278 1.40 -3.90 2.67
N GLY A 279 1.73 -2.86 1.94
CA GLY A 279 0.78 -2.18 1.04
C GLY A 279 -0.32 -1.34 1.68
N CYS A 280 -0.15 -0.90 2.91
CA CYS A 280 -1.17 -0.16 3.65
C CYS A 280 -0.62 1.19 4.13
N ASN A 281 -1.48 2.21 4.20
CA ASN A 281 -1.12 3.45 4.86
C ASN A 281 -0.90 3.21 6.36
N SER A 282 -0.44 4.23 7.07
CA SER A 282 0.01 4.05 8.44
C SER A 282 -1.10 3.71 9.43
N VAL A 283 -0.72 2.99 10.47
CA VAL A 283 -1.57 2.75 11.65
C VAL A 283 -2.00 4.08 12.27
N ARG A 284 -1.09 5.04 12.37
CA ARG A 284 -1.38 6.36 12.95
C ARG A 284 -2.46 7.10 12.17
N ALA A 285 -2.39 7.11 10.83
CA ALA A 285 -3.42 7.74 9.99
C ALA A 285 -4.78 7.08 10.18
N THR A 286 -4.85 5.76 10.06
CA THR A 286 -6.12 5.02 10.17
C THR A 286 -6.71 5.13 11.57
N THR A 287 -5.90 4.95 12.61
CA THR A 287 -6.35 5.02 14.01
C THR A 287 -6.82 6.44 14.36
N THR A 288 -6.07 7.46 13.94
CA THR A 288 -6.46 8.86 14.19
C THR A 288 -7.78 9.19 13.49
N ALA A 289 -7.94 8.78 12.23
CA ALA A 289 -9.19 8.98 11.50
C ALA A 289 -10.38 8.32 12.22
N LEU A 290 -10.20 7.10 12.73
CA LEU A 290 -11.25 6.39 13.47
C LEU A 290 -11.68 7.12 14.76
N LYS A 291 -10.76 7.85 15.38
CA LYS A 291 -11.03 8.64 16.60
C LYS A 291 -11.71 9.98 16.31
N LEU A 292 -11.59 10.47 15.07
CA LEU A 292 -12.10 11.78 14.68
C LEU A 292 -13.38 11.73 13.83
N ALA A 293 -13.65 10.62 13.16
CA ALA A 293 -14.78 10.48 12.24
C ALA A 293 -15.66 9.29 12.62
N ASP A 294 -16.92 9.32 12.15
CA ASP A 294 -17.85 8.21 12.35
C ASP A 294 -17.62 7.09 11.33
N TYR A 295 -17.06 7.43 10.19
CA TYR A 295 -16.75 6.47 9.10
C TYR A 295 -15.37 6.79 8.54
N VAL A 296 -14.54 5.75 8.39
CA VAL A 296 -13.23 5.86 7.76
C VAL A 296 -13.17 4.93 6.57
N ILE A 297 -12.86 5.48 5.41
CA ILE A 297 -12.69 4.73 4.18
C ILE A 297 -11.18 4.69 3.90
N THR A 298 -10.61 3.48 3.87
CA THR A 298 -9.19 3.28 3.61
C THR A 298 -9.02 2.25 2.52
N GLU A 299 -7.81 2.12 2.00
CA GLU A 299 -7.51 1.14 0.97
C GLU A 299 -6.22 0.39 1.25
N ALA A 300 -6.05 -0.73 0.56
CA ALA A 300 -4.82 -1.50 0.53
C ALA A 300 -4.42 -1.69 -0.94
N GLY A 301 -3.13 -1.80 -1.22
CA GLY A 301 -2.60 -1.80 -2.58
C GLY A 301 -2.98 -3.02 -3.41
N PHE A 302 -3.13 -2.83 -4.70
CA PHE A 302 -3.44 -3.87 -5.68
C PHE A 302 -4.72 -4.65 -5.34
N GLY A 303 -4.73 -5.96 -5.62
CA GLY A 303 -5.90 -6.80 -5.40
C GLY A 303 -6.03 -7.35 -3.99
N ALA A 304 -7.16 -7.99 -3.74
CA ALA A 304 -7.48 -8.54 -2.42
C ALA A 304 -6.53 -9.68 -2.01
N ASP A 305 -5.91 -10.34 -2.97
CA ASP A 305 -4.91 -11.38 -2.72
C ASP A 305 -3.60 -10.85 -2.13
N LEU A 306 -3.28 -9.58 -2.36
CA LEU A 306 -2.11 -8.90 -1.82
C LEU A 306 -2.50 -7.91 -0.73
N GLY A 307 -3.07 -6.78 -1.12
CA GLY A 307 -3.31 -5.68 -0.20
C GLY A 307 -4.30 -6.01 0.91
N ALA A 308 -5.46 -6.59 0.59
CA ALA A 308 -6.46 -6.89 1.61
C ALA A 308 -5.97 -7.97 2.59
N GLU A 309 -5.35 -9.03 2.10
CA GLU A 309 -4.79 -10.09 2.97
C GLU A 309 -3.77 -9.47 3.96
N LYS A 310 -2.88 -8.61 3.47
CA LYS A 310 -1.86 -7.96 4.30
C LYS A 310 -2.47 -6.92 5.24
N PHE A 311 -3.50 -6.22 4.81
CA PHE A 311 -4.26 -5.32 5.68
C PHE A 311 -4.81 -6.09 6.89
N PHE A 312 -5.42 -7.24 6.66
CA PHE A 312 -5.98 -8.07 7.72
C PHE A 312 -4.91 -8.75 8.56
N ASP A 313 -3.99 -9.46 7.91
CA ASP A 313 -3.03 -10.33 8.59
C ASP A 313 -1.81 -9.59 9.15
N ILE A 314 -1.49 -8.43 8.64
CA ILE A 314 -0.36 -7.63 9.13
C ILE A 314 -0.83 -6.39 9.88
N LYS A 315 -1.49 -5.46 9.19
CA LYS A 315 -1.88 -4.18 9.81
C LYS A 315 -2.91 -4.34 10.92
N CYS A 316 -4.02 -5.00 10.66
CA CYS A 316 -5.07 -5.22 11.66
C CYS A 316 -4.58 -6.09 12.82
N ARG A 317 -3.81 -7.14 12.53
CA ARG A 317 -3.22 -8.01 13.54
C ARG A 317 -2.36 -7.22 14.53
N LYS A 318 -1.46 -6.37 13.99
CA LYS A 318 -0.51 -5.61 14.81
C LYS A 318 -1.14 -4.45 15.56
N ALA A 319 -2.12 -3.80 14.96
CA ALA A 319 -2.72 -2.59 15.51
C ALA A 319 -4.03 -2.84 16.27
N GLY A 320 -4.54 -4.06 16.26
CA GLY A 320 -5.81 -4.37 16.90
C GLY A 320 -7.01 -3.73 16.21
N LEU A 321 -6.92 -3.51 14.90
CA LEU A 321 -8.02 -2.92 14.12
C LEU A 321 -9.06 -3.97 13.78
N HIS A 322 -10.32 -3.55 13.71
CA HIS A 322 -11.45 -4.41 13.42
C HIS A 322 -12.28 -3.83 12.27
N PRO A 323 -12.01 -4.22 11.00
CA PRO A 323 -12.77 -3.71 9.86
C PRO A 323 -14.22 -4.15 9.92
N ASP A 324 -15.12 -3.23 9.55
CA ASP A 324 -16.58 -3.42 9.64
C ASP A 324 -17.18 -3.85 8.31
N ALA A 325 -16.58 -3.46 7.20
CA ALA A 325 -17.02 -3.84 5.86
C ALA A 325 -15.86 -3.74 4.87
N VAL A 326 -15.98 -4.46 3.75
CA VAL A 326 -15.03 -4.40 2.63
C VAL A 326 -15.78 -4.07 1.36
N VAL A 327 -15.26 -3.13 0.59
CA VAL A 327 -15.72 -2.84 -0.77
C VAL A 327 -14.74 -3.49 -1.74
N LEU A 328 -15.25 -4.39 -2.56
CA LEU A 328 -14.46 -5.10 -3.58
C LEU A 328 -14.74 -4.47 -4.94
N VAL A 329 -13.75 -3.75 -5.47
CA VAL A 329 -13.85 -3.07 -6.75
C VAL A 329 -13.53 -4.03 -7.89
N ALA A 330 -14.43 -4.10 -8.86
CA ALA A 330 -14.21 -4.78 -10.12
C ALA A 330 -14.45 -3.80 -11.26
N THR A 331 -13.89 -4.11 -12.42
CA THR A 331 -14.22 -3.41 -13.67
C THR A 331 -14.56 -4.46 -14.73
N ILE A 332 -15.42 -4.08 -15.65
CA ILE A 332 -15.73 -4.93 -16.81
C ILE A 332 -14.43 -5.23 -17.58
N ARG A 333 -13.56 -4.24 -17.71
CA ARG A 333 -12.27 -4.38 -18.39
C ARG A 333 -11.39 -5.45 -17.73
N ALA A 334 -11.23 -5.38 -16.42
CA ALA A 334 -10.39 -6.35 -15.68
C ALA A 334 -10.98 -7.76 -15.77
N LEU A 335 -12.29 -7.91 -15.70
CA LEU A 335 -12.95 -9.21 -15.81
C LEU A 335 -12.76 -9.80 -17.22
N LYS A 336 -12.90 -9.01 -18.27
CA LYS A 336 -12.63 -9.46 -19.64
C LYS A 336 -11.15 -9.80 -19.84
N TYR A 337 -10.25 -9.01 -19.27
CA TYR A 337 -8.82 -9.29 -19.31
C TYR A 337 -8.51 -10.65 -18.65
N ASN A 338 -9.09 -10.92 -17.49
CA ASN A 338 -8.98 -12.21 -16.81
C ASN A 338 -9.67 -13.35 -17.60
N GLY A 339 -10.54 -13.03 -18.53
CA GLY A 339 -11.16 -13.96 -19.46
C GLY A 339 -10.38 -14.17 -20.76
N GLY A 340 -9.20 -13.55 -20.88
CA GLY A 340 -8.31 -13.76 -22.02
C GLY A 340 -8.35 -12.69 -23.10
N VAL A 341 -9.08 -11.59 -22.90
CA VAL A 341 -9.14 -10.51 -23.91
C VAL A 341 -7.85 -9.70 -23.87
N PRO A 342 -7.20 -9.47 -25.02
CA PRO A 342 -6.02 -8.63 -25.09
C PRO A 342 -6.31 -7.21 -24.63
N LYS A 343 -5.30 -6.57 -24.03
CA LYS A 343 -5.35 -5.21 -23.49
C LYS A 343 -5.98 -4.19 -24.46
N ASP A 344 -5.68 -4.29 -25.74
CA ASP A 344 -6.13 -3.33 -26.76
C ASP A 344 -7.60 -3.53 -27.20
N GLU A 345 -8.24 -4.61 -26.79
CA GLU A 345 -9.61 -4.97 -27.20
C GLU A 345 -10.61 -4.91 -26.04
N LEU A 346 -10.22 -4.39 -24.89
CA LEU A 346 -11.05 -4.37 -23.67
C LEU A 346 -12.28 -3.46 -23.78
N SER A 347 -12.30 -2.51 -24.69
CA SER A 347 -13.44 -1.62 -24.89
C SER A 347 -14.58 -2.24 -25.71
N ASN A 348 -14.35 -3.37 -26.37
CA ASN A 348 -15.36 -4.07 -27.16
C ASN A 348 -16.22 -4.97 -26.27
N GLU A 349 -17.54 -5.00 -26.48
CA GLU A 349 -18.41 -5.91 -25.74
C GLU A 349 -17.95 -7.36 -25.97
N ASN A 350 -17.83 -8.11 -24.88
CA ASN A 350 -17.46 -9.53 -24.97
C ASN A 350 -17.98 -10.29 -23.75
N LEU A 351 -19.22 -10.74 -23.82
CA LEU A 351 -19.88 -11.49 -22.75
C LEU A 351 -19.22 -12.86 -22.50
N GLU A 352 -18.72 -13.51 -23.53
CA GLU A 352 -18.06 -14.82 -23.38
C GLU A 352 -16.79 -14.70 -22.53
N ALA A 353 -15.97 -13.68 -22.80
CA ALA A 353 -14.77 -13.42 -22.02
C ALA A 353 -15.11 -12.97 -20.60
N LEU A 354 -16.17 -12.17 -20.43
CA LEU A 354 -16.64 -11.74 -19.12
C LEU A 354 -17.04 -12.96 -18.27
N LYS A 355 -17.79 -13.89 -18.84
CA LYS A 355 -18.20 -15.14 -18.18
C LYS A 355 -17.00 -15.99 -17.80
N LYS A 356 -15.98 -16.02 -18.63
CA LYS A 356 -14.73 -16.73 -18.33
C LYS A 356 -13.93 -16.06 -17.20
N GLY A 357 -13.87 -14.72 -17.20
CA GLY A 357 -13.04 -13.97 -16.26
C GLY A 357 -13.69 -13.73 -14.92
N ILE A 358 -15.02 -13.87 -14.82
CA ILE A 358 -15.74 -13.58 -13.56
C ILE A 358 -15.34 -14.51 -12.41
N VAL A 359 -14.73 -15.65 -12.70
CA VAL A 359 -14.20 -16.55 -11.69
C VAL A 359 -13.10 -15.90 -10.83
N ASN A 360 -12.43 -14.86 -11.36
CA ASN A 360 -11.50 -14.06 -10.59
C ASN A 360 -12.23 -13.28 -9.49
N LEU A 361 -13.35 -12.64 -9.83
CA LEU A 361 -14.20 -11.97 -8.85
C LEU A 361 -14.73 -12.96 -7.80
N GLU A 362 -15.19 -14.13 -8.23
CA GLU A 362 -15.66 -15.18 -7.33
C GLU A 362 -14.62 -15.56 -6.30
N LYS A 363 -13.37 -15.79 -6.72
CA LYS A 363 -12.28 -16.15 -5.81
C LYS A 363 -12.01 -15.03 -4.80
N HIS A 364 -12.01 -13.78 -5.23
CA HIS A 364 -11.79 -12.66 -4.33
C HIS A 364 -12.93 -12.47 -3.32
N ILE A 365 -14.16 -12.71 -3.73
CA ILE A 365 -15.31 -12.71 -2.81
C ILE A 365 -15.11 -13.79 -1.73
N GLU A 366 -14.79 -15.01 -2.15
CA GLU A 366 -14.53 -16.12 -1.23
C GLU A 366 -13.39 -15.80 -0.26
N ASN A 367 -12.31 -15.21 -0.77
CA ASN A 367 -11.16 -14.84 0.04
C ASN A 367 -11.51 -13.85 1.13
N LEU A 368 -12.27 -12.81 0.80
CA LEU A 368 -12.67 -11.79 1.76
C LEU A 368 -13.64 -12.35 2.81
N GLN A 369 -14.55 -13.24 2.41
CA GLN A 369 -15.47 -13.90 3.34
C GLN A 369 -14.74 -14.76 4.37
N LYS A 370 -13.56 -15.30 4.03
CA LYS A 370 -12.74 -16.08 4.97
C LYS A 370 -12.26 -15.28 6.18
N PHE A 371 -12.21 -13.97 6.05
CA PHE A 371 -11.82 -13.08 7.15
C PHE A 371 -13.00 -12.65 8.01
N GLY A 372 -14.22 -13.06 7.67
CA GLY A 372 -15.43 -12.78 8.45
C GLY A 372 -16.00 -11.38 8.29
N VAL A 373 -15.57 -10.61 7.31
CA VAL A 373 -16.01 -9.23 7.09
C VAL A 373 -17.07 -9.19 5.98
N PRO A 374 -18.18 -8.43 6.17
CA PRO A 374 -19.18 -8.27 5.11
C PRO A 374 -18.60 -7.63 3.86
N VAL A 375 -18.96 -8.14 2.68
CA VAL A 375 -18.43 -7.72 1.38
C VAL A 375 -19.50 -7.04 0.55
N VAL A 376 -19.18 -5.86 0.01
CA VAL A 376 -19.98 -5.16 -0.99
C VAL A 376 -19.17 -5.09 -2.27
N VAL A 377 -19.69 -5.64 -3.37
CA VAL A 377 -19.04 -5.56 -4.67
C VAL A 377 -19.48 -4.29 -5.38
N THR A 378 -18.55 -3.59 -6.01
CA THR A 378 -18.87 -2.46 -6.88
C THR A 378 -18.21 -2.62 -8.24
N LEU A 379 -18.89 -2.19 -9.27
CA LEU A 379 -18.28 -1.96 -10.58
C LEU A 379 -17.90 -0.48 -10.67
N ASN A 380 -16.63 -0.23 -10.93
CA ASN A 380 -16.18 1.10 -11.31
C ASN A 380 -16.49 1.26 -12.81
N ALA A 381 -17.51 2.05 -13.13
CA ALA A 381 -18.07 2.13 -14.47
C ALA A 381 -17.17 2.91 -15.44
N PHE A 382 -17.03 2.38 -16.65
CA PHE A 382 -16.39 3.03 -17.79
C PHE A 382 -17.42 3.27 -18.90
N VAL A 383 -17.18 4.29 -19.72
CA VAL A 383 -18.08 4.64 -20.83
C VAL A 383 -18.30 3.47 -21.80
N SER A 384 -17.26 2.65 -21.98
CA SER A 384 -17.33 1.49 -22.88
C SER A 384 -18.09 0.28 -22.32
N ASP A 385 -18.50 0.29 -21.06
CA ASP A 385 -19.25 -0.82 -20.45
C ASP A 385 -20.66 -0.86 -21.02
N THR A 386 -21.13 -2.07 -21.40
CA THR A 386 -22.49 -2.23 -21.90
C THR A 386 -23.46 -2.62 -20.79
N GLU A 387 -24.74 -2.36 -21.00
CA GLU A 387 -25.79 -2.76 -20.06
C GLU A 387 -25.81 -4.28 -19.84
N ALA A 388 -25.57 -5.05 -20.89
CA ALA A 388 -25.55 -6.51 -20.81
C ALA A 388 -24.40 -7.01 -19.95
N GLU A 389 -23.22 -6.42 -20.09
CA GLU A 389 -22.06 -6.75 -19.27
C GLU A 389 -22.28 -6.39 -17.80
N THR A 390 -22.78 -5.21 -17.53
CA THR A 390 -23.08 -4.75 -16.16
C THR A 390 -24.14 -5.62 -15.50
N ALA A 391 -25.23 -5.94 -16.24
CA ALA A 391 -26.32 -6.79 -15.75
C ALA A 391 -25.83 -8.20 -15.39
N TYR A 392 -24.90 -8.74 -16.16
CA TYR A 392 -24.32 -10.05 -15.89
C TYR A 392 -23.58 -10.07 -14.54
N VAL A 393 -22.77 -9.06 -14.26
CA VAL A 393 -22.04 -8.97 -12.99
C VAL A 393 -23.00 -8.78 -11.82
N GLU A 394 -24.02 -7.95 -11.96
CA GLU A 394 -25.04 -7.75 -10.92
C GLU A 394 -25.76 -9.05 -10.60
N GLN A 395 -26.18 -9.80 -11.61
CA GLN A 395 -26.85 -11.09 -11.44
C GLN A 395 -25.93 -12.11 -10.77
N PHE A 396 -24.66 -12.13 -11.16
CA PHE A 396 -23.65 -12.99 -10.55
C PHE A 396 -23.53 -12.73 -9.04
N CYS A 397 -23.49 -11.46 -8.65
CA CYS A 397 -23.42 -11.09 -7.23
C CYS A 397 -24.66 -11.54 -6.46
N LYS A 398 -25.85 -11.42 -7.03
CA LYS A 398 -27.11 -11.91 -6.43
C LYS A 398 -27.06 -13.41 -6.21
N GLU A 399 -26.59 -14.17 -7.17
CA GLU A 399 -26.47 -15.63 -7.09
C GLU A 399 -25.43 -16.08 -6.06
N HIS A 400 -24.50 -15.21 -5.68
CA HIS A 400 -23.45 -15.49 -4.69
C HIS A 400 -23.71 -14.80 -3.34
N ASP A 401 -24.94 -14.35 -3.10
CA ASP A 401 -25.36 -13.66 -1.87
C ASP A 401 -24.46 -12.45 -1.51
N CYS A 402 -24.02 -11.74 -2.54
CA CYS A 402 -23.19 -10.55 -2.40
C CYS A 402 -23.98 -9.29 -2.69
N GLU A 403 -23.81 -8.28 -1.86
CA GLU A 403 -24.31 -6.94 -2.12
C GLU A 403 -23.56 -6.32 -3.30
N PHE A 404 -24.27 -5.53 -4.09
CA PHE A 404 -23.72 -4.91 -5.30
C PHE A 404 -24.24 -3.48 -5.47
N ALA A 405 -23.35 -2.59 -5.93
CA ALA A 405 -23.72 -1.25 -6.38
C ALA A 405 -22.77 -0.78 -7.47
N LEU A 406 -23.29 0.00 -8.43
CA LEU A 406 -22.49 0.62 -9.48
C LEU A 406 -21.88 1.92 -8.97
N ALA A 407 -20.64 2.23 -9.36
CA ALA A 407 -19.98 3.49 -9.02
C ALA A 407 -19.60 4.26 -10.28
N LYS A 408 -19.96 5.55 -10.32
CA LYS A 408 -19.65 6.48 -11.42
C LYS A 408 -18.90 7.71 -10.89
N VAL A 409 -17.96 7.48 -10.00
CA VAL A 409 -17.32 8.54 -9.22
C VAL A 409 -16.25 9.30 -10.00
N TRP A 410 -15.66 8.71 -11.04
CA TRP A 410 -14.72 9.43 -11.91
C TRP A 410 -15.43 10.60 -12.61
N GLU A 411 -16.57 10.32 -13.19
CA GLU A 411 -17.34 11.30 -13.95
C GLU A 411 -18.09 12.29 -13.06
N LYS A 412 -18.71 11.81 -11.97
CA LYS A 412 -19.69 12.54 -11.17
C LYS A 412 -19.25 12.86 -9.74
N GLY A 413 -18.04 12.53 -9.37
CA GLY A 413 -17.58 12.75 -8.00
C GLY A 413 -18.43 12.00 -6.97
N GLY A 414 -18.68 12.63 -5.83
CA GLY A 414 -19.47 12.01 -4.75
C GLY A 414 -20.89 11.64 -5.14
N GLU A 415 -21.52 12.41 -6.01
CA GLU A 415 -22.86 12.11 -6.53
C GLU A 415 -22.90 10.73 -7.18
N GLY A 416 -21.85 10.38 -7.93
CA GLY A 416 -21.74 9.07 -8.58
C GLY A 416 -21.49 7.91 -7.63
N GLY A 417 -21.21 8.17 -6.37
CA GLY A 417 -20.96 7.15 -5.34
C GLY A 417 -22.10 6.97 -4.34
N ILE A 418 -23.20 7.70 -4.47
CA ILE A 418 -24.30 7.65 -3.49
C ILE A 418 -24.94 6.28 -3.40
N ALA A 419 -25.17 5.60 -4.54
CA ALA A 419 -25.74 4.25 -4.52
C ALA A 419 -24.84 3.27 -3.76
N LEU A 420 -23.53 3.34 -4.00
CA LEU A 420 -22.55 2.52 -3.29
C LEU A 420 -22.49 2.88 -1.80
N ALA A 421 -22.45 4.16 -1.47
CA ALA A 421 -22.44 4.61 -0.08
C ALA A 421 -23.67 4.12 0.68
N ASN A 422 -24.85 4.21 0.10
CA ASN A 422 -26.08 3.68 0.70
C ASN A 422 -26.01 2.17 0.91
N LYS A 423 -25.45 1.43 -0.05
CA LYS A 423 -25.29 -0.02 0.08
C LYS A 423 -24.33 -0.38 1.21
N ILE A 424 -23.25 0.38 1.37
CA ILE A 424 -22.30 0.20 2.47
C ILE A 424 -22.98 0.49 3.80
N LEU A 425 -23.69 1.61 3.92
CA LEU A 425 -24.40 1.99 5.15
C LEU A 425 -25.45 0.94 5.54
N GLU A 426 -26.22 0.44 4.57
CA GLU A 426 -27.19 -0.63 4.78
C GLU A 426 -26.52 -1.90 5.27
N THR A 427 -25.38 -2.27 4.68
CA THR A 427 -24.61 -3.45 5.09
C THR A 427 -24.09 -3.31 6.52
N LEU A 428 -23.60 -2.14 6.90
CA LEU A 428 -23.12 -1.86 8.26
C LEU A 428 -24.23 -1.99 9.30
N GLU A 429 -25.47 -1.63 8.94
CA GLU A 429 -26.63 -1.77 9.84
C GLU A 429 -27.12 -3.21 9.97
N LYS A 430 -27.12 -3.96 8.86
CA LYS A 430 -27.74 -5.29 8.79
C LYS A 430 -26.79 -6.43 9.12
N LYS A 431 -25.49 -6.25 8.95
CA LYS A 431 -24.50 -7.31 9.12
C LYS A 431 -23.43 -6.89 10.11
N GLU A 432 -23.16 -7.76 11.06
CA GLU A 432 -22.06 -7.58 12.00
C GLU A 432 -20.78 -8.21 11.43
N SER A 433 -19.65 -7.51 11.58
CA SER A 433 -18.35 -8.05 11.20
C SER A 433 -17.85 -9.00 12.29
N HIS A 434 -17.43 -10.17 11.86
CA HIS A 434 -16.78 -11.17 12.72
C HIS A 434 -15.32 -11.32 12.28
N PHE A 435 -14.67 -10.20 12.08
CA PHE A 435 -13.29 -10.18 11.59
C PHE A 435 -12.35 -11.05 12.42
N HIS A 436 -11.56 -11.85 11.74
CA HIS A 436 -10.45 -12.62 12.31
C HIS A 436 -9.34 -12.77 11.28
N THR A 437 -8.14 -12.99 11.77
CA THR A 437 -6.98 -13.23 10.91
C THR A 437 -7.02 -14.63 10.31
N LEU A 438 -6.30 -14.82 9.20
CA LEU A 438 -6.32 -16.09 8.47
C LEU A 438 -5.62 -17.22 9.21
N TYR A 439 -4.62 -16.90 10.03
CA TYR A 439 -3.81 -17.87 10.76
C TYR A 439 -3.41 -17.33 12.12
N SER A 440 -3.10 -18.25 13.04
CA SER A 440 -2.59 -17.92 14.38
C SER A 440 -1.09 -17.57 14.32
N ASP A 441 -0.64 -16.69 15.20
CA ASP A 441 0.77 -16.37 15.39
C ASP A 441 1.61 -17.62 15.74
N ASP A 442 0.97 -18.63 16.35
CA ASP A 442 1.65 -19.83 16.82
C ASP A 442 2.04 -20.83 15.72
N LEU A 443 1.50 -20.68 14.52
CA LEU A 443 1.92 -21.52 13.40
C LEU A 443 3.37 -21.21 13.01
N GLY A 444 4.08 -22.21 12.48
CA GLY A 444 5.41 -22.01 11.91
C GLY A 444 5.35 -21.15 10.65
N LEU A 445 6.50 -20.59 10.25
CA LEU A 445 6.58 -19.71 9.09
C LEU A 445 6.12 -20.41 7.80
N LYS A 446 6.56 -21.64 7.55
CA LYS A 446 6.12 -22.41 6.38
C LYS A 446 4.62 -22.64 6.37
N GLU A 447 4.05 -22.98 7.53
CA GLU A 447 2.61 -23.21 7.64
C GLU A 447 1.82 -21.95 7.34
N LYS A 448 2.30 -20.77 7.77
CA LYS A 448 1.70 -19.46 7.46
C LYS A 448 1.74 -19.17 5.97
N ILE A 449 2.90 -19.38 5.34
CA ILE A 449 3.10 -19.21 3.88
C ILE A 449 2.15 -20.13 3.12
N GLU A 450 2.09 -21.40 3.51
CA GLU A 450 1.22 -22.39 2.87
C GLU A 450 -0.26 -22.08 3.05
N THR A 451 -0.64 -21.57 4.22
CA THR A 451 -2.02 -21.15 4.49
C THR A 451 -2.44 -20.02 3.52
N VAL A 452 -1.62 -19.00 3.38
CA VAL A 452 -1.90 -17.89 2.43
C VAL A 452 -1.96 -18.43 1.00
N ALA A 453 -0.99 -19.22 0.60
CA ALA A 453 -0.91 -19.76 -0.77
C ALA A 453 -2.11 -20.64 -1.12
N LYS A 454 -2.50 -21.53 -0.23
CA LYS A 454 -3.64 -22.44 -0.47
C LYS A 454 -4.98 -21.74 -0.35
N GLU A 455 -5.19 -21.00 0.73
CA GLU A 455 -6.51 -20.40 1.02
C GLU A 455 -6.81 -19.19 0.15
N ILE A 456 -5.81 -18.33 -0.08
CA ILE A 456 -6.01 -17.06 -0.80
C ILE A 456 -5.69 -17.19 -2.28
N TYR A 457 -4.59 -17.84 -2.64
CA TYR A 457 -4.17 -17.95 -4.04
C TYR A 457 -4.78 -19.15 -4.76
N GLY A 458 -5.23 -20.15 -4.02
CA GLY A 458 -5.74 -21.38 -4.61
C GLY A 458 -4.65 -22.34 -5.07
N ALA A 459 -3.43 -22.21 -4.54
CA ALA A 459 -2.31 -23.07 -4.87
C ALA A 459 -2.47 -24.47 -4.25
N ASP A 460 -1.86 -25.48 -4.88
CA ASP A 460 -1.80 -26.84 -4.34
C ASP A 460 -0.76 -26.98 -3.23
N GLY A 461 0.20 -26.08 -3.20
CA GLY A 461 1.28 -26.11 -2.21
C GLY A 461 2.33 -25.05 -2.53
N VAL A 462 3.46 -25.16 -1.82
CA VAL A 462 4.57 -24.22 -1.92
C VAL A 462 5.88 -24.98 -2.07
N THR A 463 6.75 -24.50 -2.95
CA THR A 463 8.12 -24.99 -3.05
C THR A 463 9.07 -23.91 -2.54
N TYR A 464 10.19 -24.32 -2.00
CA TYR A 464 11.18 -23.42 -1.42
C TYR A 464 12.55 -23.67 -2.02
N SER A 465 13.26 -22.61 -2.40
CA SER A 465 14.66 -22.72 -2.80
C SER A 465 15.51 -23.12 -1.60
N PRO A 466 16.72 -23.69 -1.82
CA PRO A 466 17.64 -23.96 -0.71
C PRO A 466 17.95 -22.72 0.14
N ALA A 467 18.09 -21.55 -0.49
CA ALA A 467 18.33 -20.30 0.22
C ALA A 467 17.13 -19.91 1.10
N ALA A 468 15.91 -20.05 0.58
CA ALA A 468 14.68 -19.79 1.34
C ALA A 468 14.55 -20.72 2.55
N GLU A 469 14.86 -22.02 2.38
CA GLU A 469 14.84 -22.99 3.48
C GLU A 469 15.81 -22.60 4.59
N ARG A 470 17.02 -22.20 4.24
CA ARG A 470 18.03 -21.78 5.22
C ARG A 470 17.60 -20.54 6.00
N GLU A 471 17.03 -19.54 5.30
CA GLU A 471 16.57 -18.31 5.96
C GLU A 471 15.37 -18.56 6.86
N LEU A 472 14.42 -19.38 6.45
CA LEU A 472 13.28 -19.75 7.30
C LEU A 472 13.74 -20.42 8.59
N LYS A 473 14.73 -21.30 8.50
CA LYS A 473 15.34 -21.95 9.66
C LYS A 473 16.05 -20.91 10.55
N ARG A 474 16.86 -20.04 9.96
CA ARG A 474 17.60 -19.02 10.71
C ARG A 474 16.67 -18.08 11.44
N ILE A 475 15.63 -17.60 10.79
CA ILE A 475 14.62 -16.70 11.38
C ILE A 475 13.91 -17.40 12.54
N THR A 476 13.53 -18.66 12.37
CA THR A 476 12.90 -19.48 13.40
C THR A 476 13.83 -19.64 14.61
N ASP A 477 15.10 -19.96 14.37
CA ASP A 477 16.11 -20.14 15.42
C ASP A 477 16.39 -18.84 16.18
N LEU A 478 16.21 -17.69 15.53
CA LEU A 478 16.33 -16.36 16.17
C LEU A 478 15.10 -15.98 17.01
N GLY A 479 14.08 -16.84 17.07
CA GLY A 479 12.88 -16.58 17.87
C GLY A 479 11.82 -15.72 17.20
N MET A 480 11.84 -15.62 15.88
CA MET A 480 10.91 -14.77 15.13
C MET A 480 9.87 -15.56 14.31
N ALA A 481 9.64 -16.83 14.65
CA ALA A 481 8.65 -17.65 13.96
C ALA A 481 7.21 -17.19 14.19
N ASN A 482 6.96 -16.38 15.22
CA ASN A 482 5.64 -15.84 15.55
C ASN A 482 5.24 -14.64 14.66
N PHE A 483 6.13 -14.15 13.82
CA PHE A 483 5.82 -13.05 12.91
C PHE A 483 4.83 -13.46 11.82
N PRO A 484 3.94 -12.57 11.38
CA PRO A 484 3.17 -12.81 10.17
C PRO A 484 4.06 -12.82 8.93
N VAL A 485 3.57 -13.42 7.85
CA VAL A 485 4.28 -13.49 6.59
C VAL A 485 3.73 -12.45 5.61
N CYS A 486 4.64 -11.86 4.84
CA CYS A 486 4.34 -10.87 3.82
C CYS A 486 4.77 -11.46 2.47
N MET A 487 3.80 -11.84 1.65
CA MET A 487 4.06 -12.50 0.38
C MET A 487 4.33 -11.45 -0.70
N ALA A 488 5.53 -11.45 -1.26
CA ALA A 488 5.89 -10.59 -2.40
C ALA A 488 5.72 -11.39 -3.68
N LYS A 489 4.83 -10.94 -4.57
CA LYS A 489 4.54 -11.62 -5.83
C LYS A 489 3.94 -10.65 -6.84
N THR A 490 3.72 -11.12 -8.07
CA THR A 490 3.01 -10.34 -9.10
C THR A 490 1.61 -9.94 -8.63
N GLN A 491 1.20 -8.74 -8.98
CA GLN A 491 -0.16 -8.24 -8.74
C GLN A 491 -1.18 -8.69 -9.79
N TYR A 492 -0.72 -9.23 -10.90
CA TYR A 492 -1.58 -9.53 -12.05
C TYR A 492 -2.24 -10.90 -12.04
N SER A 493 -1.88 -11.75 -11.11
CA SER A 493 -2.42 -13.12 -11.01
C SER A 493 -2.56 -13.54 -9.56
N LEU A 494 -3.49 -14.43 -9.30
CA LEU A 494 -3.58 -15.13 -8.00
C LEU A 494 -2.36 -16.03 -7.78
N SER A 495 -1.72 -16.52 -8.86
CA SER A 495 -0.47 -17.29 -8.79
C SER A 495 0.75 -16.37 -8.71
N ASP A 496 1.94 -16.94 -8.78
CA ASP A 496 3.20 -16.20 -8.90
C ASP A 496 3.66 -16.02 -10.36
N ASP A 497 2.80 -16.38 -11.32
CA ASP A 497 3.03 -16.20 -12.75
C ASP A 497 1.99 -15.20 -13.29
N ALA A 498 2.46 -14.03 -13.69
CA ALA A 498 1.60 -12.94 -14.19
C ALA A 498 0.74 -13.32 -15.40
N LYS A 499 1.07 -14.40 -16.12
CA LYS A 499 0.35 -14.85 -17.30
C LYS A 499 -0.84 -15.75 -16.97
N LYS A 500 -0.93 -16.26 -15.75
CA LYS A 500 -2.02 -17.15 -15.33
C LYS A 500 -3.19 -16.31 -14.82
N LEU A 501 -4.09 -15.98 -15.74
CA LEU A 501 -5.25 -15.11 -15.47
C LEU A 501 -6.45 -15.90 -14.95
N GLY A 502 -7.49 -15.19 -14.52
CA GLY A 502 -8.72 -15.78 -14.03
C GLY A 502 -8.59 -16.39 -12.63
N ARG A 503 -8.93 -17.66 -12.53
CA ARG A 503 -8.80 -18.44 -11.28
C ARG A 503 -7.95 -19.67 -11.56
N PRO A 504 -6.61 -19.53 -11.58
CA PRO A 504 -5.73 -20.65 -11.89
C PRO A 504 -5.81 -21.75 -10.84
N THR A 505 -5.61 -22.99 -11.27
CA THR A 505 -5.59 -24.18 -10.42
C THR A 505 -4.40 -25.06 -10.81
N GLY A 506 -4.06 -26.04 -9.97
CA GLY A 506 -3.00 -27.01 -10.27
C GLY A 506 -1.61 -26.41 -10.29
N PHE A 507 -1.37 -25.34 -9.55
CA PHE A 507 -0.08 -24.67 -9.48
C PHE A 507 0.48 -24.66 -8.06
N LYS A 508 1.78 -24.43 -7.95
CA LYS A 508 2.46 -24.22 -6.68
C LYS A 508 3.08 -22.83 -6.66
N ILE A 509 3.12 -22.23 -5.50
CA ILE A 509 3.86 -20.97 -5.27
C ILE A 509 5.34 -21.35 -5.04
N ASN A 510 6.24 -20.62 -5.68
CA ASN A 510 7.67 -20.89 -5.64
C ASN A 510 8.39 -19.79 -4.88
N VAL A 511 8.71 -20.07 -3.61
CA VAL A 511 9.44 -19.12 -2.76
C VAL A 511 10.93 -19.23 -3.10
N ARG A 512 11.47 -18.19 -3.74
CA ARG A 512 12.89 -18.17 -4.14
C ARG A 512 13.81 -17.52 -3.12
N GLU A 513 13.27 -16.64 -2.28
CA GLU A 513 14.02 -15.87 -1.31
C GLU A 513 13.13 -15.56 -0.11
N VAL A 514 13.74 -15.52 1.07
CA VAL A 514 13.06 -15.11 2.31
C VAL A 514 13.99 -14.14 3.03
N TYR A 515 13.43 -13.09 3.61
CA TYR A 515 14.17 -12.22 4.53
C TYR A 515 13.24 -11.71 5.62
N VAL A 516 13.83 -11.32 6.74
CA VAL A 516 13.05 -10.79 7.87
C VAL A 516 13.17 -9.28 7.93
N SER A 517 12.02 -8.62 8.08
CA SER A 517 11.92 -7.21 8.43
C SER A 517 11.66 -7.16 9.94
N ALA A 518 12.72 -7.35 10.72
CA ALA A 518 12.62 -7.54 12.17
C ALA A 518 12.05 -6.33 12.91
N GLY A 519 12.35 -5.13 12.43
CA GLY A 519 11.79 -3.90 13.00
C GLY A 519 10.31 -3.71 12.69
N ALA A 520 9.90 -4.05 11.47
CA ALA A 520 8.50 -4.05 11.08
C ALA A 520 7.74 -5.21 11.75
N GLY A 521 8.41 -6.33 11.95
CA GLY A 521 7.85 -7.49 12.61
C GLY A 521 7.10 -8.42 11.67
N PHE A 522 7.60 -8.62 10.45
CA PHE A 522 7.09 -9.62 9.51
C PHE A 522 8.21 -10.26 8.71
N VAL A 523 7.90 -11.40 8.13
CA VAL A 523 8.84 -12.17 7.27
C VAL A 523 8.36 -12.06 5.83
N VAL A 524 9.25 -11.63 4.94
CA VAL A 524 8.93 -11.48 3.51
C VAL A 524 9.32 -12.75 2.77
N ALA A 525 8.36 -13.32 2.05
CA ALA A 525 8.58 -14.46 1.16
C ALA A 525 8.45 -13.98 -0.29
N VAL A 526 9.55 -14.03 -1.04
CA VAL A 526 9.61 -13.53 -2.42
C VAL A 526 9.32 -14.65 -3.40
N ASN A 527 8.33 -14.45 -4.24
CA ASN A 527 7.84 -15.45 -5.19
C ASN A 527 7.96 -14.94 -6.62
N GLY A 528 8.34 -15.84 -7.54
CA GLY A 528 8.46 -15.47 -8.95
C GLY A 528 9.56 -14.46 -9.21
N SER A 529 9.36 -13.56 -10.16
CA SER A 529 10.37 -12.60 -10.65
C SER A 529 10.15 -11.16 -10.18
N ILE A 530 9.48 -10.95 -9.06
CA ILE A 530 9.21 -9.59 -8.56
C ILE A 530 10.50 -8.85 -8.20
N MET A 531 10.53 -7.54 -8.47
CA MET A 531 11.69 -6.68 -8.23
C MET A 531 11.41 -5.62 -7.19
N THR A 532 12.39 -5.35 -6.32
CA THR A 532 12.32 -4.32 -5.28
C THR A 532 12.89 -2.98 -5.73
N LEU A 533 13.39 -2.89 -6.95
CA LEU A 533 13.75 -1.64 -7.61
C LEU A 533 13.30 -1.72 -9.07
N PRO A 534 12.14 -1.15 -9.41
CA PRO A 534 11.66 -1.14 -10.79
C PRO A 534 12.58 -0.34 -11.71
N GLY A 535 12.60 -0.69 -13.00
CA GLY A 535 13.27 0.10 -14.03
C GLY A 535 12.27 1.03 -14.71
N LEU A 536 12.79 2.02 -15.41
CA LEU A 536 11.97 2.88 -16.28
C LEU A 536 11.54 2.08 -17.51
N PRO A 537 10.29 2.27 -18.00
CA PRO A 537 9.85 1.64 -19.24
C PRO A 537 10.50 2.31 -20.45
N LYS A 538 10.32 1.74 -21.62
CA LYS A 538 10.90 2.28 -22.87
C LYS A 538 10.48 3.73 -23.14
N LYS A 539 9.24 4.09 -22.81
CA LYS A 539 8.70 5.45 -22.90
C LYS A 539 8.20 5.86 -21.52
N PRO A 540 9.10 6.34 -20.65
CA PRO A 540 8.69 6.72 -19.31
C PRO A 540 7.77 7.95 -19.31
N ALA A 541 6.88 8.03 -18.34
CA ALA A 541 5.99 9.17 -18.14
C ALA A 541 6.77 10.49 -18.01
N ALA A 542 8.01 10.42 -17.55
CA ALA A 542 8.91 11.57 -17.45
C ALA A 542 9.04 12.37 -18.75
N TYR A 543 8.92 11.72 -19.91
CA TYR A 543 9.03 12.42 -21.21
C TYR A 543 7.91 13.43 -21.45
N GLY A 544 6.75 13.22 -20.84
CA GLY A 544 5.58 14.08 -21.02
C GLY A 544 5.32 15.06 -19.87
N ILE A 545 6.11 15.01 -18.81
CA ILE A 545 5.95 15.89 -17.65
C ILE A 545 6.75 17.17 -17.89
N ASP A 546 6.13 18.33 -17.67
CA ASP A 546 6.77 19.63 -17.90
C ASP A 546 6.27 20.66 -16.89
N VAL A 547 6.96 21.77 -16.83
CA VAL A 547 6.53 22.96 -16.08
C VAL A 547 6.75 24.18 -16.95
N ASN A 548 5.71 25.02 -17.10
CA ASN A 548 5.80 26.23 -17.90
C ASN A 548 6.51 27.37 -17.14
N ASP A 549 6.69 28.51 -17.81
CA ASP A 549 7.38 29.67 -17.22
C ASP A 549 6.65 30.28 -16.02
N ASP A 550 5.36 30.01 -15.87
CA ASP A 550 4.54 30.46 -14.73
C ASP A 550 4.54 29.44 -13.58
N GLY A 551 5.30 28.36 -13.72
CA GLY A 551 5.38 27.31 -12.70
C GLY A 551 4.20 26.34 -12.71
N VAL A 552 3.41 26.28 -13.77
CA VAL A 552 2.29 25.36 -13.90
C VAL A 552 2.78 24.04 -14.49
N ILE A 553 2.51 22.96 -13.77
CA ILE A 553 2.93 21.62 -14.17
C ILE A 553 1.91 21.00 -15.12
N THR A 554 2.39 20.30 -16.14
CA THR A 554 1.59 19.55 -17.09
C THR A 554 2.10 18.11 -17.18
N GLY A 555 1.26 17.21 -17.65
CA GLY A 555 1.64 15.83 -17.93
C GLY A 555 1.67 14.89 -16.74
N LEU A 556 1.25 15.31 -15.56
CA LEU A 556 1.16 14.45 -14.36
C LEU A 556 -0.13 13.61 -14.36
N PHE A 557 -0.70 13.20 -15.33
CA PHE A 557 -1.95 12.38 -15.45
C PHE A 557 -3.17 13.10 -16.04
#